data_2e0606aad6cb0cc46327f71efd6f4b23
#
_entry.id   2e0606aad6cb0cc46327f71efd6f4b23
#
_cell.length_a   1.000
_cell.length_b   1.000
_cell.length_c   1.000
_cell.angle_alpha   90.00
_cell.angle_beta   90.00
_cell.angle_gamma   90.00
#
_symmetry.space_group_name_H-M   'P 1'
#
loop_
_entity.id
_entity.type
_entity.pdbx_description
1 polymer ?
#
loop_
_entity_poly.entity_id
_entity_poly.type
_entity_poly.pdbx_seq_one_letter_code
_entity_poly.pdbx_strand_id
1 'polypeptide(L)'
;MRKIYAEGEQSGVFVPAIDRSIKQEGKETVNNLITFAFVVFEAVVVVLCALVMLFPEPVIHFIAPGFSGIQVRDTVSCVRILMPFILLVSSSAVLAGALQAVGHFFIPAFAPVLLNIVYITALVICNYYSLPVEVLCWFIMAGGVVQFLLHLFIYLRLGFSFGALRSADMKQFGHVIVKFIPCLIGMGAMEVGVIVDQYFASYLPQGSTSLHEYAMRFMGIPLGVFASALSTVLLPHFAHVATMEREKLSLYLLETTKLVLWALLPVTFLMAYFSHAIFVITFLSEKFIMSDVMIATQVLQAFVLGLFFFAINKMLLNIFYALHRVWLPA
;
A
#
# COMPACT_ATOMS: atom_id res chain seq x y z
N MET A 1 -6.57 0.06 0.09
CA MET A 1 -6.48 0.95 -1.08
C MET A 1 -5.19 1.75 -1.16
N ARG A 2 -4.68 2.39 -0.06
CA ARG A 2 -3.40 3.15 -0.11
C ARG A 2 -2.21 2.28 -0.61
N LYS A 3 -2.13 1.00 -0.22
CA LYS A 3 -1.08 0.08 -0.67
C LYS A 3 -1.19 -0.27 -2.16
N ILE A 4 -2.40 -0.41 -2.68
CA ILE A 4 -2.64 -0.72 -4.10
C ILE A 4 -2.15 0.41 -5.00
N TYR A 5 -2.27 1.67 -4.56
CA TYR A 5 -1.95 2.85 -5.36
C TYR A 5 -0.59 3.47 -5.08
N ALA A 6 0.03 3.23 -3.92
CA ALA A 6 1.23 3.95 -3.48
C ALA A 6 2.53 3.12 -3.47
N GLU A 7 2.48 1.79 -3.47
CA GLU A 7 3.68 0.96 -3.27
C GLU A 7 4.21 0.32 -4.56
N GLY A 8 4.52 1.13 -5.56
CA GLY A 8 5.56 0.77 -6.55
C GLY A 8 5.17 -0.16 -7.71
N GLU A 9 4.01 -0.83 -7.72
CA GLU A 9 3.66 -1.74 -8.82
C GLU A 9 2.96 -1.04 -9.99
N GLN A 10 2.37 0.13 -9.78
CA GLN A 10 1.99 1.02 -10.90
C GLN A 10 3.21 1.41 -11.72
N SER A 11 4.37 1.58 -11.07
CA SER A 11 5.63 1.85 -11.77
C SER A 11 6.06 0.68 -12.67
N GLY A 12 5.70 -0.56 -12.36
CA GLY A 12 6.08 -1.73 -13.16
C GLY A 12 5.45 -1.81 -14.56
N VAL A 13 4.24 -1.29 -14.75
CA VAL A 13 3.55 -1.28 -16.06
C VAL A 13 3.49 0.12 -16.66
N PHE A 14 3.23 1.13 -15.84
CA PHE A 14 2.99 2.50 -16.27
C PHE A 14 4.28 3.25 -16.62
N VAL A 15 5.32 3.14 -15.79
CA VAL A 15 6.63 3.78 -16.04
C VAL A 15 7.27 3.30 -17.33
N PRO A 16 7.35 1.97 -17.63
CA PRO A 16 7.88 1.50 -18.90
C PRO A 16 7.04 1.93 -20.13
N ALA A 17 5.73 2.08 -19.98
CA ALA A 17 4.87 2.58 -21.05
C ALA A 17 5.18 4.04 -21.36
N ILE A 18 5.30 4.88 -20.33
CA ILE A 18 5.68 6.30 -20.47
C ILE A 18 7.09 6.43 -21.05
N ASP A 19 8.08 5.68 -20.56
CA ASP A 19 9.46 5.74 -21.04
C ASP A 19 9.57 5.39 -22.54
N ARG A 20 8.81 4.39 -23.00
CA ARG A 20 8.72 4.06 -24.43
C ARG A 20 8.09 5.18 -25.23
N SER A 21 6.98 5.76 -24.76
CA SER A 21 6.31 6.86 -25.46
C SER A 21 7.17 8.12 -25.52
N ILE A 22 7.95 8.42 -24.46
CA ILE A 22 8.92 9.54 -24.47
C ILE A 22 9.97 9.35 -25.55
N LYS A 23 10.51 8.14 -25.71
CA LYS A 23 11.60 7.84 -26.65
C LYS A 23 11.14 7.76 -28.10
N GLN A 24 9.89 7.36 -28.35
CA GLN A 24 9.39 7.05 -29.69
C GLN A 24 8.44 8.10 -30.26
N GLU A 25 7.63 8.78 -29.47
CA GLU A 25 6.45 9.52 -29.93
C GLU A 25 6.41 11.01 -29.50
N GLY A 26 7.32 11.44 -28.63
CA GLY A 26 7.43 12.85 -28.23
C GLY A 26 6.56 13.22 -27.01
N LYS A 27 6.76 14.47 -26.52
CA LYS A 27 6.12 14.96 -25.26
C LYS A 27 4.59 15.04 -25.34
N GLU A 28 4.02 15.32 -26.50
CA GLU A 28 2.56 15.47 -26.65
C GLU A 28 1.84 14.14 -26.40
N THR A 29 2.34 13.05 -26.98
CA THR A 29 1.77 11.71 -26.78
C THR A 29 1.89 11.26 -25.33
N VAL A 30 2.99 11.63 -24.66
CA VAL A 30 3.16 11.34 -23.22
C VAL A 30 2.15 12.10 -22.37
N ASN A 31 1.91 13.38 -22.66
CA ASN A 31 0.90 14.17 -21.97
C ASN A 31 -0.51 13.56 -22.14
N ASN A 32 -0.83 13.11 -23.35
CA ASN A 32 -2.10 12.43 -23.64
C ASN A 32 -2.23 11.10 -22.89
N LEU A 33 -1.17 10.28 -22.84
CA LEU A 33 -1.14 9.02 -22.11
C LEU A 33 -1.36 9.25 -20.60
N ILE A 34 -0.64 10.21 -20.02
CA ILE A 34 -0.77 10.55 -18.60
C ILE A 34 -2.18 11.07 -18.30
N THR A 35 -2.71 11.95 -19.14
CA THR A 35 -4.07 12.48 -18.99
C THR A 35 -5.12 11.38 -19.09
N PHE A 36 -4.96 10.46 -20.04
CA PHE A 36 -5.86 9.31 -20.21
C PHE A 36 -5.83 8.42 -18.96
N ALA A 37 -4.64 8.05 -18.49
CA ALA A 37 -4.49 7.24 -17.28
C ALA A 37 -5.09 7.95 -16.06
N PHE A 38 -4.80 9.25 -15.90
CA PHE A 38 -5.33 10.08 -14.83
C PHE A 38 -6.87 10.06 -14.82
N VAL A 39 -7.50 10.37 -15.96
CA VAL A 39 -8.97 10.42 -16.05
C VAL A 39 -9.60 9.05 -15.80
N VAL A 40 -9.05 7.97 -16.35
CA VAL A 40 -9.61 6.62 -16.18
C VAL A 40 -9.48 6.15 -14.73
N PHE A 41 -8.30 6.29 -14.14
CA PHE A 41 -8.10 5.86 -12.75
C PHE A 41 -8.92 6.72 -11.78
N GLU A 42 -8.91 8.05 -11.95
CA GLU A 42 -9.68 8.94 -11.10
C GLU A 42 -11.19 8.73 -11.25
N ALA A 43 -11.71 8.46 -12.45
CA ALA A 43 -13.12 8.14 -12.64
C ALA A 43 -13.56 6.92 -11.82
N VAL A 44 -12.74 5.86 -11.80
CA VAL A 44 -13.01 4.66 -10.98
C VAL A 44 -12.97 5.02 -9.49
N VAL A 45 -11.95 5.77 -9.05
CA VAL A 45 -11.79 6.15 -7.64
C VAL A 45 -12.93 7.09 -7.19
N VAL A 46 -13.36 8.03 -8.04
CA VAL A 46 -14.50 8.91 -7.77
C VAL A 46 -15.78 8.10 -7.55
N VAL A 47 -16.06 7.12 -8.43
CA VAL A 47 -17.24 6.27 -8.29
C VAL A 47 -17.18 5.47 -6.99
N LEU A 48 -16.03 4.87 -6.66
CA LEU A 48 -15.85 4.12 -5.41
C LEU A 48 -16.01 5.03 -4.19
N CYS A 49 -15.39 6.21 -4.19
CA CYS A 49 -15.54 7.18 -3.11
C CYS A 49 -16.99 7.62 -2.95
N ALA A 50 -17.68 7.93 -4.04
CA ALA A 50 -19.08 8.32 -4.01
C ALA A 50 -19.98 7.21 -3.43
N LEU A 51 -19.76 5.96 -3.83
CA LEU A 51 -20.51 4.82 -3.28
C LEU A 51 -20.30 4.68 -1.76
N VAL A 52 -19.06 4.75 -1.29
CA VAL A 52 -18.76 4.64 0.14
C VAL A 52 -19.28 5.86 0.92
N MET A 53 -19.21 7.06 0.37
CA MET A 53 -19.74 8.26 1.02
C MET A 53 -21.27 8.29 1.09
N LEU A 54 -21.96 7.74 0.09
CA LEU A 54 -23.42 7.63 0.08
C LEU A 54 -23.91 6.51 1.01
N PHE A 55 -23.19 5.41 1.08
CA PHE A 55 -23.55 4.22 1.85
C PHE A 55 -22.48 3.81 2.88
N PRO A 56 -22.05 4.71 3.79
CA PRO A 56 -20.95 4.39 4.72
C PRO A 56 -21.32 3.30 5.71
N GLU A 57 -22.54 3.30 6.28
CA GLU A 57 -22.97 2.31 7.27
C GLU A 57 -22.98 0.88 6.72
N PRO A 58 -23.59 0.56 5.56
CA PRO A 58 -23.49 -0.77 4.97
C PRO A 58 -22.05 -1.23 4.75
N VAL A 59 -21.16 -0.33 4.30
CA VAL A 59 -19.73 -0.66 4.09
C VAL A 59 -19.04 -0.97 5.41
N ILE A 60 -19.29 -0.19 6.46
CA ILE A 60 -18.73 -0.43 7.79
C ILE A 60 -19.24 -1.76 8.35
N HIS A 61 -20.54 -2.05 8.26
CA HIS A 61 -21.11 -3.32 8.70
C HIS A 61 -20.59 -4.52 7.91
N PHE A 62 -20.23 -4.34 6.65
CA PHE A 62 -19.60 -5.39 5.86
C PHE A 62 -18.15 -5.68 6.32
N ILE A 63 -17.37 -4.63 6.63
CA ILE A 63 -15.96 -4.77 7.01
C ILE A 63 -15.80 -5.08 8.51
N ALA A 64 -16.64 -4.49 9.35
CA ALA A 64 -16.58 -4.57 10.81
C ALA A 64 -17.97 -4.74 11.43
N PRO A 65 -18.61 -5.91 11.23
CA PRO A 65 -20.00 -6.13 11.69
C PRO A 65 -20.17 -6.13 13.21
N GLY A 66 -19.09 -6.34 13.95
CA GLY A 66 -19.09 -6.26 15.42
C GLY A 66 -19.16 -4.83 15.96
N PHE A 67 -18.98 -3.81 15.12
CA PHE A 67 -19.11 -2.42 15.55
C PHE A 67 -20.59 -2.06 15.80
N SER A 68 -20.86 -1.30 16.84
CA SER A 68 -22.22 -0.88 17.20
C SER A 68 -22.26 0.53 17.81
N GLY A 69 -23.42 1.16 17.76
CA GLY A 69 -23.70 2.42 18.42
C GLY A 69 -22.70 3.54 18.09
N ILE A 70 -21.95 3.99 19.09
CA ILE A 70 -21.00 5.10 18.97
C ILE A 70 -19.87 4.78 17.99
N GLN A 71 -19.35 3.55 18.01
CA GLN A 71 -18.26 3.15 17.11
C GLN A 71 -18.62 3.29 15.63
N VAL A 72 -19.83 2.88 15.24
CA VAL A 72 -20.31 3.03 13.85
C VAL A 72 -20.42 4.51 13.50
N ARG A 73 -21.01 5.33 14.38
CA ARG A 73 -21.19 6.76 14.12
C ARG A 73 -19.87 7.49 13.96
N ASP A 74 -18.91 7.27 14.84
CA ASP A 74 -17.59 7.91 14.78
C ASP A 74 -16.82 7.44 13.53
N THR A 75 -16.93 6.15 13.19
CA THR A 75 -16.31 5.60 11.96
C THR A 75 -16.95 6.22 10.71
N VAL A 76 -18.28 6.39 10.68
CA VAL A 76 -18.98 7.06 9.56
C VAL A 76 -18.48 8.49 9.38
N SER A 77 -18.34 9.24 10.47
CA SER A 77 -17.81 10.62 10.43
C SER A 77 -16.41 10.67 9.83
N CYS A 78 -15.51 9.83 10.34
CA CYS A 78 -14.14 9.75 9.86
C CYS A 78 -14.06 9.28 8.39
N VAL A 79 -14.84 8.28 7.99
CA VAL A 79 -14.89 7.76 6.62
C VAL A 79 -15.34 8.86 5.65
N ARG A 80 -16.38 9.61 5.97
CA ARG A 80 -16.85 10.71 5.11
C ARG A 80 -15.80 11.79 4.91
N ILE A 81 -15.03 12.12 5.94
CA ILE A 81 -13.95 13.11 5.84
C ILE A 81 -12.76 12.55 5.06
N LEU A 82 -12.39 11.28 5.30
CA LEU A 82 -11.18 10.70 4.73
C LEU A 82 -11.37 10.08 3.33
N MET A 83 -12.60 9.83 2.87
CA MET A 83 -12.81 9.22 1.55
C MET A 83 -12.22 10.05 0.41
N PRO A 84 -12.38 11.39 0.36
CA PRO A 84 -11.75 12.20 -0.68
C PRO A 84 -10.21 12.18 -0.66
N PHE A 85 -9.58 11.78 0.46
CA PHE A 85 -8.13 11.60 0.55
C PHE A 85 -7.61 10.54 -0.42
N ILE A 86 -8.42 9.52 -0.73
CA ILE A 86 -8.06 8.49 -1.70
C ILE A 86 -7.87 9.09 -3.10
N LEU A 87 -8.71 10.06 -3.50
CA LEU A 87 -8.55 10.80 -4.76
C LEU A 87 -7.22 11.55 -4.81
N LEU A 88 -6.85 12.23 -3.72
CA LEU A 88 -5.58 12.96 -3.66
C LEU A 88 -4.36 12.04 -3.75
N VAL A 89 -4.43 10.87 -3.09
CA VAL A 89 -3.35 9.87 -3.12
C VAL A 89 -3.27 9.20 -4.49
N SER A 90 -4.41 8.85 -5.10
CA SER A 90 -4.47 8.27 -6.45
C SER A 90 -3.89 9.22 -7.48
N SER A 91 -4.35 10.48 -7.48
CA SER A 91 -3.82 11.54 -8.34
C SER A 91 -2.31 11.74 -8.16
N SER A 92 -1.84 11.76 -6.90
CA SER A 92 -0.41 11.85 -6.59
C SER A 92 0.38 10.66 -7.14
N ALA A 93 -0.16 9.45 -7.08
CA ALA A 93 0.49 8.25 -7.57
C ALA A 93 0.66 8.23 -9.09
N VAL A 94 -0.34 8.68 -9.84
CA VAL A 94 -0.24 8.83 -11.31
C VAL A 94 0.83 9.85 -11.68
N LEU A 95 0.84 11.02 -11.01
CA LEU A 95 1.86 12.05 -11.25
C LEU A 95 3.25 11.58 -10.83
N ALA A 96 3.36 10.85 -9.71
CA ALA A 96 4.62 10.25 -9.26
C ALA A 96 5.18 9.27 -10.30
N GLY A 97 4.33 8.42 -10.90
CA GLY A 97 4.71 7.53 -11.99
C GLY A 97 5.26 8.28 -13.21
N ALA A 98 4.62 9.40 -13.57
CA ALA A 98 5.10 10.27 -14.65
C ALA A 98 6.47 10.90 -14.34
N LEU A 99 6.67 11.40 -13.10
CA LEU A 99 7.94 11.95 -12.65
C LEU A 99 9.06 10.91 -12.63
N GLN A 100 8.77 9.69 -12.17
CA GLN A 100 9.73 8.57 -12.16
C GLN A 100 10.17 8.18 -13.59
N ALA A 101 9.24 8.18 -14.55
CA ALA A 101 9.54 7.86 -15.95
C ALA A 101 10.53 8.84 -16.60
N VAL A 102 10.60 10.07 -16.10
CA VAL A 102 11.60 11.08 -16.56
C VAL A 102 12.80 11.21 -15.63
N GLY A 103 13.01 10.24 -14.72
CA GLY A 103 14.17 10.18 -13.84
C GLY A 103 14.07 11.08 -12.59
N HIS A 104 12.93 11.69 -12.33
CA HIS A 104 12.70 12.49 -11.11
C HIS A 104 12.15 11.62 -9.97
N PHE A 105 13.03 10.99 -9.21
CA PHE A 105 12.66 10.07 -8.12
C PHE A 105 12.51 10.76 -6.75
N PHE A 106 13.16 11.93 -6.56
CA PHE A 106 13.20 12.59 -5.25
C PHE A 106 11.81 12.97 -4.74
N ILE A 107 11.00 13.63 -5.57
CA ILE A 107 9.66 14.09 -5.14
C ILE A 107 8.71 12.94 -4.82
N PRO A 108 8.57 11.90 -5.66
CA PRO A 108 7.79 10.72 -5.33
C PRO A 108 8.23 10.03 -4.01
N ALA A 109 9.54 10.00 -3.72
CA ALA A 109 10.06 9.43 -2.49
C ALA A 109 9.87 10.35 -1.26
N PHE A 110 9.94 11.67 -1.45
CA PHE A 110 9.82 12.65 -0.36
C PHE A 110 8.37 12.92 0.05
N ALA A 111 7.43 12.87 -0.88
CA ALA A 111 6.04 13.22 -0.62
C ALA A 111 5.36 12.40 0.50
N PRO A 112 5.56 11.07 0.62
CA PRO A 112 5.08 10.30 1.77
C PRO A 112 5.71 10.73 3.10
N VAL A 113 6.97 11.17 3.09
CA VAL A 113 7.65 11.69 4.30
C VAL A 113 6.97 12.97 4.76
N LEU A 114 6.67 13.88 3.83
CA LEU A 114 5.94 15.10 4.12
C LEU A 114 4.56 14.82 4.73
N LEU A 115 3.82 13.86 4.17
CA LEU A 115 2.53 13.44 4.72
C LEU A 115 2.69 12.91 6.16
N ASN A 116 3.72 12.11 6.43
CA ASN A 116 3.98 11.59 7.78
C ASN A 116 4.34 12.71 8.75
N ILE A 117 5.09 13.73 8.34
CA ILE A 117 5.39 14.92 9.17
C ILE A 117 4.09 15.65 9.53
N VAL A 118 3.21 15.90 8.55
CA VAL A 118 1.89 16.52 8.80
C VAL A 118 1.08 15.67 9.77
N TYR A 119 1.05 14.35 9.57
CA TYR A 119 0.30 13.43 10.43
C TYR A 119 0.80 13.41 11.86
N ILE A 120 2.12 13.32 12.07
CA ILE A 120 2.73 13.36 13.42
C ILE A 120 2.44 14.70 14.10
N THR A 121 2.63 15.80 13.37
CA THR A 121 2.35 17.14 13.90
C THR A 121 0.88 17.29 14.30
N ALA A 122 -0.02 16.79 13.47
CA ALA A 122 -1.46 16.79 13.76
C ALA A 122 -1.80 15.97 15.00
N LEU A 123 -1.20 14.78 15.15
CA LEU A 123 -1.38 13.96 16.35
C LEU A 123 -0.94 14.68 17.63
N VAL A 124 0.22 15.35 17.60
CA VAL A 124 0.72 16.12 18.74
C VAL A 124 -0.23 17.26 19.08
N ILE A 125 -0.69 18.01 18.08
CA ILE A 125 -1.64 19.13 18.26
C ILE A 125 -2.97 18.61 18.82
N CYS A 126 -3.55 17.57 18.21
CA CYS A 126 -4.82 17.01 18.64
C CYS A 126 -4.74 16.45 20.07
N ASN A 127 -3.63 15.82 20.43
CA ASN A 127 -3.44 15.32 21.78
C ASN A 127 -3.27 16.45 22.80
N TYR A 128 -2.47 17.48 22.47
CA TYR A 128 -2.21 18.61 23.38
C TYR A 128 -3.47 19.42 23.68
N TYR A 129 -4.30 19.66 22.67
CA TYR A 129 -5.55 20.42 22.80
C TYR A 129 -6.78 19.53 23.05
N SER A 130 -6.61 18.21 23.21
CA SER A 130 -7.70 17.25 23.37
C SER A 130 -8.80 17.38 22.31
N LEU A 131 -8.40 17.55 21.06
CA LEU A 131 -9.32 17.75 19.93
C LEU A 131 -9.97 16.41 19.52
N PRO A 132 -11.20 16.43 18.98
CA PRO A 132 -11.86 15.23 18.48
C PRO A 132 -11.15 14.64 17.27
N VAL A 133 -11.37 13.34 17.03
CA VAL A 133 -10.70 12.58 15.95
C VAL A 133 -11.01 13.12 14.55
N GLU A 134 -12.14 13.74 14.36
CA GLU A 134 -12.53 14.38 13.09
C GLU A 134 -11.55 15.50 12.69
N VAL A 135 -11.02 16.23 13.67
CA VAL A 135 -10.01 17.27 13.42
C VAL A 135 -8.72 16.64 12.88
N LEU A 136 -8.31 15.49 13.44
CA LEU A 136 -7.19 14.75 12.91
C LEU A 136 -7.43 14.33 11.45
N CYS A 137 -8.64 13.88 11.12
CA CYS A 137 -9.02 13.52 9.75
C CYS A 137 -8.87 14.71 8.79
N TRP A 138 -9.23 15.92 9.21
CA TRP A 138 -9.04 17.14 8.42
C TRP A 138 -7.57 17.50 8.22
N PHE A 139 -6.71 17.30 9.23
CA PHE A 139 -5.26 17.48 9.06
C PHE A 139 -4.68 16.48 8.06
N ILE A 140 -5.14 15.23 8.09
CA ILE A 140 -4.72 14.21 7.11
C ILE A 140 -5.14 14.62 5.70
N MET A 141 -6.36 15.14 5.54
CA MET A 141 -6.84 15.71 4.28
C MET A 141 -5.95 16.85 3.79
N ALA A 142 -5.63 17.79 4.67
CA ALA A 142 -4.72 18.89 4.35
C ALA A 142 -3.34 18.39 3.90
N GLY A 143 -2.79 17.38 4.59
CA GLY A 143 -1.56 16.72 4.20
C GLY A 143 -1.62 16.08 2.81
N GLY A 144 -2.75 15.43 2.48
CA GLY A 144 -3.00 14.87 1.14
C GLY A 144 -3.06 15.96 0.06
N VAL A 145 -3.70 17.10 0.34
CA VAL A 145 -3.72 18.25 -0.57
C VAL A 145 -2.31 18.78 -0.82
N VAL A 146 -1.51 18.96 0.24
CA VAL A 146 -0.12 19.43 0.11
C VAL A 146 0.71 18.43 -0.71
N GLN A 147 0.56 17.13 -0.46
CA GLN A 147 1.22 16.08 -1.22
C GLN A 147 0.86 16.13 -2.71
N PHE A 148 -0.42 16.24 -3.03
CA PHE A 148 -0.90 16.32 -4.41
C PHE A 148 -0.38 17.60 -5.10
N LEU A 149 -0.49 18.75 -4.44
CA LEU A 149 -0.01 20.02 -4.99
C LEU A 149 1.49 20.01 -5.24
N LEU A 150 2.28 19.36 -4.40
CA LEU A 150 3.71 19.19 -4.61
C LEU A 150 4.01 18.40 -5.90
N HIS A 151 3.35 17.27 -6.12
CA HIS A 151 3.50 16.50 -7.35
C HIS A 151 3.05 17.28 -8.58
N LEU A 152 1.89 17.93 -8.49
CA LEU A 152 1.34 18.74 -9.58
C LEU A 152 2.27 19.92 -9.94
N PHE A 153 2.77 20.63 -8.94
CA PHE A 153 3.70 21.74 -9.16
C PHE A 153 4.96 21.32 -9.91
N ILE A 154 5.59 20.22 -9.49
CA ILE A 154 6.81 19.71 -10.13
C ILE A 154 6.50 19.16 -11.53
N TYR A 155 5.37 18.47 -11.71
CA TYR A 155 4.90 17.99 -13.01
C TYR A 155 4.77 19.13 -14.02
N LEU A 156 4.10 20.21 -13.64
CA LEU A 156 3.95 21.40 -14.49
C LEU A 156 5.29 22.12 -14.72
N ARG A 157 6.15 22.22 -13.69
CA ARG A 157 7.46 22.88 -13.81
C ARG A 157 8.40 22.16 -14.77
N LEU A 158 8.28 20.84 -14.94
CA LEU A 158 9.04 20.07 -15.92
C LEU A 158 8.53 20.20 -17.36
N GLY A 159 7.52 21.05 -17.56
CA GLY A 159 6.92 21.33 -18.86
C GLY A 159 5.98 20.23 -19.35
N PHE A 160 5.48 19.40 -18.45
CA PHE A 160 4.34 18.53 -18.72
C PHE A 160 3.03 19.31 -18.60
N SER A 161 2.03 18.88 -19.33
CA SER A 161 0.69 19.44 -19.29
C SER A 161 -0.35 18.33 -19.41
N PHE A 162 -1.56 18.61 -19.01
CA PHE A 162 -2.68 17.72 -19.30
C PHE A 162 -3.06 17.92 -20.76
N GLY A 163 -2.97 16.83 -21.55
CA GLY A 163 -3.30 16.83 -22.97
C GLY A 163 -4.80 16.68 -23.22
N ALA A 164 -5.21 16.88 -24.47
CA ALA A 164 -6.57 16.63 -24.89
C ALA A 164 -6.81 15.13 -25.11
N LEU A 165 -7.89 14.58 -24.53
CA LEU A 165 -8.30 13.20 -24.78
C LEU A 165 -8.87 13.08 -26.18
N ARG A 166 -8.17 12.38 -27.07
CA ARG A 166 -8.64 12.05 -28.42
C ARG A 166 -9.11 10.59 -28.46
N SER A 167 -10.10 10.29 -29.26
CA SER A 167 -10.61 8.90 -29.41
C SER A 167 -9.55 7.92 -29.95
N ALA A 168 -8.53 8.42 -30.68
CA ALA A 168 -7.38 7.63 -31.10
C ALA A 168 -6.52 7.17 -29.92
N ASP A 169 -6.32 8.05 -28.93
CA ASP A 169 -5.55 7.75 -27.72
C ASP A 169 -6.21 6.65 -26.88
N MET A 170 -7.53 6.61 -26.84
CA MET A 170 -8.31 5.55 -26.16
C MET A 170 -8.04 4.16 -26.73
N LYS A 171 -7.90 4.03 -28.06
CA LYS A 171 -7.57 2.76 -28.69
C LYS A 171 -6.11 2.37 -28.47
N GLN A 172 -5.21 3.34 -28.54
CA GLN A 172 -3.77 3.12 -28.37
C GLN A 172 -3.43 2.74 -26.92
N PHE A 173 -4.03 3.40 -25.93
CA PHE A 173 -3.69 3.22 -24.53
C PHE A 173 -4.58 2.24 -23.78
N GLY A 174 -5.73 1.86 -24.34
CA GLY A 174 -6.67 0.90 -23.73
C GLY A 174 -6.01 -0.45 -23.40
N HIS A 175 -5.05 -0.91 -24.21
CA HIS A 175 -4.32 -2.14 -23.96
C HIS A 175 -3.40 -2.05 -22.71
N VAL A 176 -2.96 -0.86 -22.30
CA VAL A 176 -2.18 -0.66 -21.08
C VAL A 176 -3.08 -0.93 -19.86
N ILE A 177 -4.32 -0.42 -19.89
CA ILE A 177 -5.31 -0.64 -18.81
C ILE A 177 -5.67 -2.11 -18.71
N VAL A 178 -5.91 -2.79 -19.85
CA VAL A 178 -6.24 -4.22 -19.85
C VAL A 178 -5.10 -5.06 -19.21
N LYS A 179 -3.85 -4.69 -19.42
CA LYS A 179 -2.70 -5.33 -18.74
C LYS A 179 -2.62 -5.02 -17.25
N PHE A 180 -3.22 -3.92 -16.80
CA PHE A 180 -3.23 -3.53 -15.41
C PHE A 180 -4.30 -4.29 -14.58
N ILE A 181 -5.40 -4.72 -15.20
CA ILE A 181 -6.49 -5.45 -14.53
C ILE A 181 -5.99 -6.71 -13.80
N PRO A 182 -5.18 -7.61 -14.40
CA PRO A 182 -4.65 -8.79 -13.70
C PRO A 182 -3.82 -8.41 -12.46
N CYS A 183 -3.01 -7.35 -12.56
CA CYS A 183 -2.22 -6.87 -11.42
C CYS A 183 -3.15 -6.37 -10.29
N LEU A 184 -4.22 -5.65 -10.62
CA LEU A 184 -5.21 -5.20 -9.63
C LEU A 184 -5.90 -6.37 -8.92
N ILE A 185 -6.25 -7.43 -9.65
CA ILE A 185 -6.89 -8.62 -9.08
C ILE A 185 -5.91 -9.32 -8.11
N GLY A 186 -4.66 -9.54 -8.53
CA GLY A 186 -3.64 -10.16 -7.69
C GLY A 186 -3.35 -9.37 -6.41
N MET A 187 -3.26 -8.03 -6.50
CA MET A 187 -3.09 -7.16 -5.33
C MET A 187 -4.33 -7.14 -4.44
N GLY A 188 -5.52 -7.11 -5.05
CA GLY A 188 -6.80 -7.14 -4.34
C GLY A 188 -6.98 -8.40 -3.51
N ALA A 189 -6.51 -9.55 -3.99
CA ALA A 189 -6.56 -10.81 -3.24
C ALA A 189 -5.80 -10.74 -1.90
N MET A 190 -4.66 -10.04 -1.85
CA MET A 190 -3.92 -9.82 -0.61
C MET A 190 -4.68 -8.91 0.38
N GLU A 191 -5.38 -7.90 -0.12
CA GLU A 191 -6.15 -6.98 0.71
C GLU A 191 -7.43 -7.62 1.26
N VAL A 192 -7.96 -8.67 0.62
CA VAL A 192 -9.10 -9.45 1.15
C VAL A 192 -8.74 -10.07 2.49
N GLY A 193 -7.51 -10.56 2.68
CA GLY A 193 -7.03 -11.06 3.96
C GLY A 193 -7.15 -10.03 5.08
N VAL A 194 -6.74 -8.78 4.82
CA VAL A 194 -6.84 -7.68 5.79
C VAL A 194 -8.31 -7.37 6.14
N ILE A 195 -9.22 -7.45 5.17
CA ILE A 195 -10.67 -7.26 5.40
C ILE A 195 -11.22 -8.39 6.28
N VAL A 196 -10.82 -9.64 6.02
CA VAL A 196 -11.23 -10.80 6.82
C VAL A 196 -10.70 -10.68 8.25
N ASP A 197 -9.44 -10.30 8.44
CA ASP A 197 -8.87 -10.07 9.77
C ASP A 197 -9.64 -8.98 10.53
N GLN A 198 -9.95 -7.87 9.88
CA GLN A 198 -10.73 -6.78 10.45
C GLN A 198 -12.17 -7.21 10.79
N TYR A 199 -12.79 -8.03 9.92
CA TYR A 199 -14.11 -8.58 10.15
C TYR A 199 -14.16 -9.37 11.47
N PHE A 200 -13.24 -10.32 11.67
CA PHE A 200 -13.17 -11.11 12.90
C PHE A 200 -12.74 -10.28 14.11
N ALA A 201 -11.76 -9.39 13.95
CA ALA A 201 -11.31 -8.52 15.04
C ALA A 201 -12.40 -7.59 15.56
N SER A 202 -13.39 -7.23 14.73
CA SER A 202 -14.49 -6.36 15.10
C SER A 202 -15.44 -6.96 16.17
N TYR A 203 -15.50 -8.29 16.27
CA TYR A 203 -16.32 -8.98 17.30
C TYR A 203 -15.63 -9.06 18.67
N LEU A 204 -14.34 -8.72 18.74
CA LEU A 204 -13.58 -8.73 19.98
C LEU A 204 -13.83 -7.45 20.79
N PRO A 205 -13.45 -7.41 22.06
CA PRO A 205 -13.62 -6.22 22.91
C PRO A 205 -13.04 -4.96 22.26
N GLN A 206 -13.57 -3.81 22.63
CA GLN A 206 -13.12 -2.52 22.09
C GLN A 206 -11.61 -2.34 22.27
N GLY A 207 -10.93 -1.90 21.19
CA GLY A 207 -9.48 -1.75 21.13
C GLY A 207 -8.75 -2.93 20.47
N SER A 208 -9.36 -4.12 20.39
CA SER A 208 -8.70 -5.31 19.81
C SER A 208 -8.26 -5.12 18.36
N THR A 209 -9.02 -4.41 17.56
CA THR A 209 -8.65 -4.06 16.18
C THR A 209 -7.36 -3.23 16.10
N SER A 210 -7.16 -2.32 17.06
CA SER A 210 -5.93 -1.52 17.17
C SER A 210 -4.74 -2.38 17.62
N LEU A 211 -4.95 -3.29 18.59
CA LEU A 211 -3.89 -4.20 19.06
C LEU A 211 -3.41 -5.13 17.92
N HIS A 212 -4.36 -5.65 17.14
CA HIS A 212 -4.09 -6.43 15.95
C HIS A 212 -3.25 -5.63 14.92
N GLU A 213 -3.66 -4.40 14.61
CA GLU A 213 -2.94 -3.54 13.66
C GLU A 213 -1.51 -3.21 14.13
N TYR A 214 -1.31 -2.95 15.43
CA TYR A 214 0.04 -2.73 15.99
C TYR A 214 0.92 -3.98 15.86
N ALA A 215 0.39 -5.15 16.18
CA ALA A 215 1.10 -6.41 16.03
C ALA A 215 1.49 -6.69 14.57
N MET A 216 0.58 -6.47 13.61
CA MET A 216 0.86 -6.58 12.18
C MET A 216 1.97 -5.62 11.73
N ARG A 217 1.99 -4.40 12.23
CA ARG A 217 3.03 -3.41 11.88
C ARG A 217 4.41 -3.86 12.36
N PHE A 218 4.52 -4.40 13.58
CA PHE A 218 5.80 -4.93 14.07
C PHE A 218 6.24 -6.17 13.27
N MET A 219 5.35 -7.10 12.96
CA MET A 219 5.66 -8.21 12.06
C MET A 219 6.10 -7.73 10.67
N GLY A 220 5.53 -6.63 10.20
CA GLY A 220 5.88 -6.04 8.91
C GLY A 220 7.31 -5.51 8.80
N ILE A 221 7.96 -5.16 9.93
CA ILE A 221 9.33 -4.62 9.93
C ILE A 221 10.34 -5.63 9.37
N PRO A 222 10.52 -6.83 9.98
CA PRO A 222 11.44 -7.82 9.43
C PRO A 222 11.03 -8.31 8.04
N LEU A 223 9.73 -8.47 7.80
CA LEU A 223 9.25 -8.86 6.48
C LEU A 223 9.61 -7.81 5.41
N GLY A 224 9.50 -6.51 5.73
CA GLY A 224 9.91 -5.42 4.84
C GLY A 224 11.40 -5.41 4.56
N VAL A 225 12.23 -5.56 5.59
CA VAL A 225 13.69 -5.54 5.45
C VAL A 225 14.19 -6.75 4.67
N PHE A 226 13.85 -7.96 5.11
CA PHE A 226 14.36 -9.19 4.50
C PHE A 226 13.71 -9.48 3.15
N ALA A 227 12.39 -9.35 3.03
CA ALA A 227 11.72 -9.66 1.77
C ALA A 227 12.04 -8.65 0.68
N SER A 228 12.21 -7.35 0.99
CA SER A 228 12.61 -6.36 -0.01
C SER A 228 14.08 -6.51 -0.42
N ALA A 229 14.98 -6.77 0.53
CA ALA A 229 16.38 -7.02 0.22
C ALA A 229 16.55 -8.27 -0.65
N LEU A 230 15.88 -9.36 -0.30
CA LEU A 230 15.92 -10.60 -1.08
C LEU A 230 15.26 -10.42 -2.46
N SER A 231 14.15 -9.69 -2.56
CA SER A 231 13.49 -9.42 -3.84
C SER A 231 14.40 -8.64 -4.80
N THR A 232 15.09 -7.61 -4.33
CA THR A 232 15.99 -6.82 -5.18
C THR A 232 17.20 -7.61 -5.70
N VAL A 233 17.73 -8.51 -4.87
CA VAL A 233 18.91 -9.33 -5.25
C VAL A 233 18.50 -10.55 -6.08
N LEU A 234 17.41 -11.21 -5.72
CA LEU A 234 17.02 -12.50 -6.31
C LEU A 234 16.17 -12.37 -7.57
N LEU A 235 15.39 -11.29 -7.71
CA LEU A 235 14.51 -11.11 -8.86
C LEU A 235 15.24 -11.15 -10.21
N PRO A 236 16.37 -10.42 -10.41
CA PRO A 236 17.15 -10.50 -11.65
C PRO A 236 17.72 -11.90 -11.91
N HIS A 237 18.15 -12.59 -10.84
CA HIS A 237 18.67 -13.96 -10.93
C HIS A 237 17.59 -14.96 -11.37
N PHE A 238 16.40 -14.88 -10.75
CA PHE A 238 15.27 -15.73 -11.14
C PHE A 238 14.81 -15.47 -12.57
N ALA A 239 14.76 -14.22 -13.01
CA ALA A 239 14.41 -13.87 -14.38
C ALA A 239 15.42 -14.46 -15.38
N HIS A 240 16.71 -14.42 -15.08
CA HIS A 240 17.76 -14.97 -15.93
C HIS A 240 17.70 -16.50 -16.00
N VAL A 241 17.60 -17.18 -14.84
CA VAL A 241 17.53 -18.65 -14.76
C VAL A 241 16.26 -19.19 -15.41
N ALA A 242 15.14 -18.50 -15.24
CA ALA A 242 13.86 -18.91 -15.83
C ALA A 242 13.86 -18.89 -17.36
N THR A 243 14.66 -18.01 -17.98
CA THR A 243 14.79 -17.91 -19.45
C THR A 243 15.83 -18.84 -20.05
N MET A 244 16.93 -19.13 -19.34
CA MET A 244 18.06 -19.88 -19.87
C MET A 244 18.17 -21.31 -19.40
N GLU A 245 17.78 -21.61 -18.14
CA GLU A 245 18.02 -22.91 -17.50
C GLU A 245 16.82 -23.35 -16.61
N ARG A 246 15.73 -23.63 -17.26
CA ARG A 246 14.46 -23.98 -16.57
C ARG A 246 14.58 -25.13 -15.57
N GLU A 247 15.47 -26.09 -15.82
CA GLU A 247 15.72 -27.25 -14.95
C GLU A 247 16.39 -26.82 -13.62
N LYS A 248 17.18 -25.77 -13.63
CA LYS A 248 17.85 -25.25 -12.43
C LYS A 248 16.93 -24.36 -11.56
N LEU A 249 15.76 -23.96 -12.06
CA LEU A 249 14.84 -23.09 -11.34
C LEU A 249 14.41 -23.70 -9.99
N SER A 250 14.14 -25.01 -9.95
CA SER A 250 13.74 -25.71 -8.73
C SER A 250 14.85 -25.71 -7.67
N LEU A 251 16.11 -25.86 -8.11
CA LEU A 251 17.26 -25.84 -7.22
C LEU A 251 17.50 -24.45 -6.66
N TYR A 252 17.39 -23.41 -7.48
CA TYR A 252 17.48 -22.02 -7.02
C TYR A 252 16.36 -21.64 -6.06
N LEU A 253 15.13 -22.11 -6.30
CA LEU A 253 14.00 -21.95 -5.37
C LEU A 253 14.30 -22.60 -4.02
N LEU A 254 14.83 -23.81 -4.03
CA LEU A 254 15.17 -24.52 -2.80
C LEU A 254 16.27 -23.79 -2.00
N GLU A 255 17.35 -23.38 -2.66
CA GLU A 255 18.45 -22.66 -2.00
C GLU A 255 18.01 -21.29 -1.46
N THR A 256 17.17 -20.58 -2.21
CA THR A 256 16.59 -19.32 -1.75
C THR A 256 15.68 -19.53 -0.55
N THR A 257 14.84 -20.58 -0.56
CA THR A 257 13.98 -20.92 0.58
C THR A 257 14.79 -21.24 1.82
N LYS A 258 15.90 -21.97 1.69
CA LYS A 258 16.83 -22.24 2.80
C LYS A 258 17.45 -20.94 3.34
N LEU A 259 17.88 -20.05 2.45
CA LEU A 259 18.44 -18.75 2.83
C LEU A 259 17.42 -17.89 3.62
N VAL A 260 16.17 -17.83 3.12
CA VAL A 260 15.06 -17.12 3.78
C VAL A 260 14.81 -17.71 5.17
N LEU A 261 14.75 -19.06 5.27
CA LEU A 261 14.55 -19.74 6.54
C LEU A 261 15.70 -19.45 7.51
N TRP A 262 16.93 -19.57 7.05
CA TRP A 262 18.11 -19.33 7.89
C TRP A 262 18.18 -17.88 8.41
N ALA A 263 17.80 -16.90 7.58
CA ALA A 263 17.78 -15.50 7.96
C ALA A 263 16.60 -15.15 8.89
N LEU A 264 15.41 -15.71 8.64
CA LEU A 264 14.21 -15.35 9.39
C LEU A 264 14.03 -16.13 10.69
N LEU A 265 14.57 -17.34 10.82
CA LEU A 265 14.47 -18.12 12.06
C LEU A 265 15.02 -17.37 13.30
N PRO A 266 16.24 -16.81 13.28
CA PRO A 266 16.73 -16.01 14.40
C PRO A 266 15.84 -14.79 14.70
N VAL A 267 15.37 -14.11 13.66
CA VAL A 267 14.50 -12.93 13.79
C VAL A 267 13.16 -13.30 14.41
N THR A 268 12.55 -14.40 13.95
CA THR A 268 11.32 -14.96 14.51
C THR A 268 11.48 -15.23 15.99
N PHE A 269 12.56 -15.91 16.37
CA PHE A 269 12.84 -16.24 17.76
C PHE A 269 13.05 -14.99 18.61
N LEU A 270 13.86 -14.03 18.15
CA LEU A 270 14.10 -12.76 18.84
C LEU A 270 12.83 -11.94 19.00
N MET A 271 12.02 -11.83 17.94
CA MET A 271 10.75 -11.11 18.01
C MET A 271 9.75 -11.78 18.96
N ALA A 272 9.65 -13.10 18.94
CA ALA A 272 8.78 -13.82 19.87
C ALA A 272 9.23 -13.63 21.32
N TYR A 273 10.54 -13.68 21.56
CA TYR A 273 11.13 -13.49 22.90
C TYR A 273 10.95 -12.05 23.41
N PHE A 274 11.25 -11.06 22.58
CA PHE A 274 11.17 -9.65 22.96
C PHE A 274 9.79 -9.01 22.73
N SER A 275 8.79 -9.74 22.26
CA SER A 275 7.45 -9.22 21.94
C SER A 275 6.84 -8.43 23.10
N HIS A 276 6.92 -8.91 24.33
CA HIS A 276 6.43 -8.20 25.51
C HIS A 276 7.21 -6.89 25.75
N ALA A 277 8.52 -6.94 25.71
CA ALA A 277 9.39 -5.76 25.91
C ALA A 277 9.13 -4.70 24.84
N ILE A 278 8.92 -5.10 23.59
CA ILE A 278 8.56 -4.20 22.49
C ILE A 278 7.32 -3.39 22.85
N PHE A 279 6.23 -4.04 23.27
CA PHE A 279 4.98 -3.33 23.59
C PHE A 279 5.09 -2.51 24.87
N VAL A 280 5.81 -2.98 25.90
CA VAL A 280 6.04 -2.21 27.14
C VAL A 280 6.79 -0.91 26.83
N ILE A 281 7.87 -0.98 26.05
CA ILE A 281 8.72 0.18 25.79
C ILE A 281 8.02 1.19 24.85
N THR A 282 7.24 0.70 23.88
CA THR A 282 6.69 1.56 22.84
C THR A 282 5.30 2.11 23.17
N PHE A 283 4.45 1.36 23.88
CA PHE A 283 3.04 1.71 24.02
C PHE A 283 2.54 1.82 25.45
N LEU A 284 3.22 1.22 26.45
CA LEU A 284 2.70 1.25 27.84
C LEU A 284 2.51 2.70 28.30
N SER A 285 1.27 3.04 28.63
CA SER A 285 0.85 4.38 29.02
C SER A 285 -0.43 4.31 29.83
N GLU A 286 -0.93 5.43 30.33
CA GLU A 286 -2.22 5.50 31.04
C GLU A 286 -3.41 5.00 30.20
N LYS A 287 -3.33 5.16 28.85
CA LYS A 287 -4.39 4.73 27.91
C LYS A 287 -4.17 3.33 27.33
N PHE A 288 -2.96 2.80 27.39
CA PHE A 288 -2.58 1.49 26.92
C PHE A 288 -2.02 0.70 28.10
N ILE A 289 -2.90 0.01 28.79
CA ILE A 289 -2.62 -0.64 30.08
C ILE A 289 -1.94 -2.02 29.88
N MET A 290 -1.44 -2.60 30.97
CA MET A 290 -0.70 -3.86 30.92
C MET A 290 -1.50 -5.03 30.34
N SER A 291 -2.83 -5.06 30.48
CA SER A 291 -3.68 -6.05 29.82
C SER A 291 -3.63 -5.95 28.30
N ASP A 292 -3.60 -4.73 27.74
CA ASP A 292 -3.49 -4.50 26.31
C ASP A 292 -2.13 -4.94 25.79
N VAL A 293 -1.06 -4.65 26.57
CA VAL A 293 0.29 -5.15 26.29
C VAL A 293 0.32 -6.67 26.21
N MET A 294 -0.32 -7.36 27.15
CA MET A 294 -0.35 -8.83 27.16
C MET A 294 -1.08 -9.39 25.92
N ILE A 295 -2.23 -8.83 25.56
CA ILE A 295 -2.99 -9.25 24.39
C ILE A 295 -2.16 -8.96 23.11
N ALA A 296 -1.63 -7.75 22.95
CA ALA A 296 -0.80 -7.38 21.80
C ALA A 296 0.44 -8.27 21.67
N THR A 297 1.05 -8.65 22.81
CA THR A 297 2.17 -9.59 22.84
C THR A 297 1.78 -10.96 22.28
N GLN A 298 0.64 -11.53 22.72
CA GLN A 298 0.15 -12.82 22.25
C GLN A 298 -0.17 -12.78 20.74
N VAL A 299 -0.82 -11.70 20.30
CA VAL A 299 -1.13 -11.50 18.88
C VAL A 299 0.15 -11.42 18.04
N LEU A 300 1.16 -10.65 18.50
CA LEU A 300 2.45 -10.57 17.80
C LEU A 300 3.15 -11.93 17.75
N GLN A 301 3.16 -12.69 18.86
CA GLN A 301 3.75 -14.02 18.91
C GLN A 301 3.08 -14.97 17.90
N ALA A 302 1.74 -14.93 17.79
CA ALA A 302 1.01 -15.70 16.80
C ALA A 302 1.39 -15.31 15.36
N PHE A 303 1.49 -14.01 15.06
CA PHE A 303 1.91 -13.53 13.74
C PHE A 303 3.35 -13.92 13.40
N VAL A 304 4.26 -13.82 14.35
CA VAL A 304 5.68 -14.11 14.16
C VAL A 304 5.90 -15.59 13.83
N LEU A 305 5.07 -16.50 14.35
CA LEU A 305 5.08 -17.92 13.93
C LEU A 305 4.77 -18.09 12.44
N GLY A 306 3.92 -17.20 11.89
CA GLY A 306 3.60 -17.16 10.45
C GLY A 306 4.64 -16.45 9.57
N LEU A 307 5.61 -15.74 10.15
CA LEU A 307 6.53 -14.85 9.44
C LEU A 307 7.25 -15.55 8.28
N PHE A 308 7.70 -16.78 8.48
CA PHE A 308 8.35 -17.57 7.46
C PHE A 308 7.44 -17.84 6.25
N PHE A 309 6.19 -18.21 6.49
CA PHE A 309 5.21 -18.47 5.43
C PHE A 309 4.87 -17.19 4.65
N PHE A 310 4.74 -16.06 5.34
CA PHE A 310 4.54 -14.76 4.69
C PHE A 310 5.73 -14.38 3.79
N ALA A 311 6.96 -14.64 4.24
CA ALA A 311 8.15 -14.36 3.46
C ALA A 311 8.26 -15.23 2.22
N ILE A 312 7.99 -16.54 2.35
CA ILE A 312 7.94 -17.46 1.20
C ILE A 312 6.86 -17.04 0.22
N ASN A 313 5.65 -16.73 0.71
CA ASN A 313 4.56 -16.27 -0.15
C ASN A 313 4.96 -15.03 -0.95
N LYS A 314 5.55 -14.03 -0.29
CA LYS A 314 6.05 -12.81 -0.95
C LYS A 314 7.15 -13.12 -1.98
N MET A 315 8.04 -14.04 -1.68
CA MET A 315 9.08 -14.50 -2.62
C MET A 315 8.47 -15.18 -3.85
N LEU A 316 7.52 -16.09 -3.66
CA LEU A 316 6.84 -16.80 -4.76
C LEU A 316 6.06 -15.81 -5.65
N LEU A 317 5.35 -14.86 -5.06
CA LEU A 317 4.65 -13.80 -5.79
C LEU A 317 5.61 -13.04 -6.71
N ASN A 318 6.77 -12.62 -6.21
CA ASN A 318 7.77 -11.91 -6.99
C ASN A 318 8.30 -12.76 -8.16
N ILE A 319 8.46 -14.07 -7.97
CA ILE A 319 8.89 -14.99 -9.03
C ILE A 319 7.81 -15.10 -10.11
N PHE A 320 6.54 -15.24 -9.75
CA PHE A 320 5.45 -15.27 -10.72
C PHE A 320 5.35 -13.96 -11.52
N TYR A 321 5.58 -12.82 -10.87
CA TYR A 321 5.65 -11.53 -11.56
C TYR A 321 6.84 -11.44 -12.52
N ALA A 322 8.02 -11.94 -12.11
CA ALA A 322 9.20 -12.01 -12.97
C ALA A 322 8.99 -12.90 -14.21
N LEU A 323 8.20 -13.97 -14.06
CA LEU A 323 7.82 -14.88 -15.14
C LEU A 323 6.67 -14.36 -16.03
N HIS A 324 6.17 -13.15 -15.77
CA HIS A 324 4.98 -12.56 -16.41
C HIS A 324 3.71 -13.42 -16.26
N ARG A 325 3.64 -14.30 -15.24
CA ARG A 325 2.49 -15.15 -14.96
C ARG A 325 1.64 -14.58 -13.82
N VAL A 326 1.05 -13.42 -14.06
CA VAL A 326 0.33 -12.62 -13.05
C VAL A 326 -0.96 -13.30 -12.57
N TRP A 327 -1.56 -14.17 -13.39
CA TRP A 327 -2.82 -14.86 -13.09
C TRP A 327 -2.67 -16.07 -12.14
N LEU A 328 -1.49 -16.64 -12.01
CA LEU A 328 -1.28 -17.82 -11.17
C LEU A 328 -1.34 -17.52 -9.66
N PRO A 329 -0.82 -16.37 -9.16
CA PRO A 329 -0.91 -16.00 -7.76
C PRO A 329 -2.22 -15.30 -7.38
N ALA A 330 -3.05 -14.89 -8.34
CA ALA A 330 -4.37 -14.31 -8.10
C ALA A 330 -5.44 -15.39 -7.91
#